data_ccf3c0839b04dc045b42836f916f7b40
#
_entry.id   ccf3c0839b04dc045b42836f916f7b40
#
_cell.length_a   1.000
_cell.length_b   1.000
_cell.length_c   1.000
_cell.angle_alpha   90.00
_cell.angle_beta   90.00
_cell.angle_gamma   90.00
#
_symmetry.space_group_name_H-M   'P 1'
#
loop_
_entity.id
_entity.type
_entity.pdbx_description
1 polymer ?
#
loop_
_entity_poly.entity_id
_entity_poly.type
_entity_poly.pdbx_seq_one_letter_code
_entity_poly.pdbx_strand_id
1 'polypeptide(L)'
;MKDKTLIVITGPTGVGKTEATLQIAEHYGIPIINADSRQIFAEIPIGTAAPTAEQQRRVKHYFVGNHHIEDYYSASLYEQDALKIIDDSKSKVALLSGGSMMYIDAVCKGIDDIPTILPSIREEMKRRLEAEGLQEMCNLLKKLDPEHWEIVDRNNHRRVIHALEVCLQTGKTYTSFRSDTIKDRPFNIIKIGLNRDRDELYERINQRVVAMLDAGMVDEALKVYPKRELNALNTVGYKELFEYLDGLTTIDEAIFKIQSNTRRYARKQLTWYKKDVDIKWFHPDNIEEILKYTRTLLQNPSN
;
A
#
# COMPACT_ATOMS: atom_id res chain seq x y z
N MET A 1 29.65 8.84 0.40
CA MET A 1 28.74 8.43 -0.68
C MET A 1 27.94 7.23 -0.17
N LYS A 2 26.67 7.16 -0.48
CA LYS A 2 25.83 6.00 -0.10
C LYS A 2 26.16 4.85 -1.05
N ASP A 3 26.55 3.69 -0.51
CA ASP A 3 27.05 2.55 -1.33
C ASP A 3 25.93 1.75 -1.99
N LYS A 4 24.69 1.86 -1.50
CA LYS A 4 23.51 1.16 -2.02
C LYS A 4 22.57 2.11 -2.74
N THR A 5 21.82 1.58 -3.69
CA THR A 5 20.75 2.28 -4.40
C THR A 5 19.47 1.46 -4.39
N LEU A 6 18.37 2.09 -3.98
CA LEU A 6 17.03 1.54 -4.05
C LEU A 6 16.35 2.03 -5.34
N ILE A 7 16.02 1.11 -6.24
CA ILE A 7 15.14 1.37 -7.39
C ILE A 7 13.70 1.16 -6.91
N VAL A 8 12.87 2.16 -7.11
CA VAL A 8 11.44 2.13 -6.74
C VAL A 8 10.59 2.15 -7.99
N ILE A 9 9.80 1.09 -8.21
CA ILE A 9 8.84 1.01 -9.32
C ILE A 9 7.44 1.23 -8.76
N THR A 10 6.81 2.32 -9.16
CA THR A 10 5.46 2.67 -8.72
C THR A 10 4.52 2.92 -9.90
N GLY A 11 3.24 3.10 -9.60
CA GLY A 11 2.22 3.39 -10.60
C GLY A 11 0.86 2.82 -10.20
N PRO A 12 -0.20 3.13 -10.95
CA PRO A 12 -1.56 2.72 -10.62
C PRO A 12 -1.74 1.20 -10.74
N THR A 13 -2.73 0.68 -10.04
CA THR A 13 -3.17 -0.70 -10.26
C THR A 13 -3.61 -0.89 -11.71
N GLY A 14 -3.35 -2.06 -12.29
CA GLY A 14 -3.68 -2.36 -13.71
C GLY A 14 -2.66 -1.87 -14.74
N VAL A 15 -1.66 -1.05 -14.36
CA VAL A 15 -0.70 -0.46 -15.31
C VAL A 15 0.29 -1.46 -15.94
N GLY A 16 0.52 -2.62 -15.31
CA GLY A 16 1.50 -3.61 -15.77
C GLY A 16 2.81 -3.64 -14.97
N LYS A 17 2.80 -3.13 -13.72
CA LYS A 17 3.98 -3.12 -12.84
C LYS A 17 4.66 -4.47 -12.70
N THR A 18 3.89 -5.54 -12.48
CA THR A 18 4.40 -6.87 -12.15
C THR A 18 5.40 -7.36 -13.20
N GLU A 19 5.03 -7.34 -14.49
CA GLU A 19 5.90 -7.82 -15.55
C GLU A 19 7.13 -6.92 -15.75
N ALA A 20 6.92 -5.60 -15.76
CA ALA A 20 8.04 -4.66 -15.86
C ALA A 20 9.04 -4.83 -14.70
N THR A 21 8.54 -5.05 -13.47
CA THR A 21 9.38 -5.26 -12.28
C THR A 21 10.14 -6.58 -12.36
N LEU A 22 9.50 -7.66 -12.86
CA LEU A 22 10.15 -8.96 -13.06
C LEU A 22 11.34 -8.84 -14.02
N GLN A 23 11.15 -8.21 -15.19
CA GLN A 23 12.21 -8.02 -16.17
C GLN A 23 13.39 -7.18 -15.63
N ILE A 24 13.09 -6.14 -14.84
CA ILE A 24 14.11 -5.34 -14.18
C ILE A 24 14.85 -6.16 -13.11
N ALA A 25 14.13 -6.93 -12.31
CA ALA A 25 14.70 -7.80 -11.28
C ALA A 25 15.62 -8.88 -11.89
N GLU A 26 15.18 -9.51 -12.97
CA GLU A 26 15.96 -10.50 -13.72
C GLU A 26 17.23 -9.88 -14.30
N HIS A 27 17.13 -8.67 -14.88
CA HIS A 27 18.29 -7.97 -15.45
C HIS A 27 19.37 -7.68 -14.40
N TYR A 28 18.98 -7.30 -13.18
CA TYR A 28 19.93 -7.00 -12.09
C TYR A 28 20.26 -8.22 -11.22
N GLY A 29 19.58 -9.35 -11.40
CA GLY A 29 19.76 -10.56 -10.58
C GLY A 29 19.38 -10.32 -9.11
N ILE A 30 18.33 -9.56 -8.82
CA ILE A 30 17.96 -9.14 -7.47
C ILE A 30 16.50 -9.52 -7.14
N PRO A 31 16.19 -9.75 -5.86
CA PRO A 31 14.82 -10.00 -5.43
C PRO A 31 13.96 -8.72 -5.47
N ILE A 32 12.65 -8.92 -5.50
CA ILE A 32 11.64 -7.86 -5.42
C ILE A 32 11.17 -7.71 -3.98
N ILE A 33 11.22 -6.49 -3.46
CA ILE A 33 10.56 -6.09 -2.20
C ILE A 33 9.19 -5.55 -2.59
N ASN A 34 8.14 -6.34 -2.35
CA ASN A 34 6.78 -5.97 -2.74
C ASN A 34 6.20 -4.92 -1.77
N ALA A 35 5.75 -3.79 -2.31
CA ALA A 35 5.13 -2.69 -1.58
C ALA A 35 3.61 -2.61 -1.85
N ASP A 36 2.93 -3.73 -1.68
CA ASP A 36 1.47 -3.79 -1.70
C ASP A 36 0.94 -4.29 -0.34
N SER A 37 0.16 -3.44 0.34
CA SER A 37 -0.33 -3.71 1.70
C SER A 37 -1.44 -4.75 1.78
N ARG A 38 -1.85 -5.34 0.66
CA ARG A 38 -2.87 -6.38 0.60
C ARG A 38 -2.32 -7.71 0.10
N GLN A 39 -1.33 -7.69 -0.78
CA GLN A 39 -0.66 -8.89 -1.30
C GLN A 39 0.19 -9.62 -0.26
N ILE A 40 0.41 -9.01 0.91
CA ILE A 40 1.10 -9.66 2.04
C ILE A 40 0.27 -10.79 2.66
N PHE A 41 -1.07 -10.80 2.50
CA PHE A 41 -1.97 -11.75 3.14
C PHE A 41 -2.15 -13.02 2.29
N ALA A 42 -1.95 -14.18 2.93
CA ALA A 42 -1.96 -15.48 2.28
C ALA A 42 -3.35 -15.90 1.77
N GLU A 43 -4.42 -15.45 2.43
CA GLU A 43 -5.80 -15.90 2.17
C GLU A 43 -6.47 -15.18 1.01
N ILE A 44 -5.87 -14.10 0.50
CA ILE A 44 -6.51 -13.21 -0.48
C ILE A 44 -5.66 -12.95 -1.73
N PRO A 45 -4.98 -13.95 -2.32
CA PRO A 45 -4.08 -13.75 -3.45
C PRO A 45 -4.79 -13.36 -4.75
N ILE A 46 -6.01 -13.87 -5.01
CA ILE A 46 -6.73 -13.61 -6.26
C ILE A 46 -7.24 -12.18 -6.29
N GLY A 47 -8.01 -11.77 -5.30
CA GLY A 47 -8.61 -10.44 -5.26
C GLY A 47 -7.61 -9.29 -5.09
N THR A 48 -6.39 -9.59 -4.63
CA THR A 48 -5.28 -8.63 -4.57
C THR A 48 -4.38 -8.67 -5.82
N ALA A 49 -4.60 -9.66 -6.70
CA ALA A 49 -3.72 -10.00 -7.83
C ALA A 49 -2.26 -10.11 -7.40
N ALA A 50 -2.03 -10.88 -6.34
CA ALA A 50 -0.68 -11.19 -5.88
C ALA A 50 0.13 -11.89 -6.99
N PRO A 51 1.46 -11.76 -7.00
CA PRO A 51 2.32 -12.48 -7.92
C PRO A 51 2.05 -13.99 -7.88
N THR A 52 1.86 -14.59 -9.05
CA THR A 52 1.59 -16.03 -9.18
C THR A 52 2.79 -16.87 -8.74
N ALA A 53 2.56 -18.16 -8.46
CA ALA A 53 3.63 -19.09 -8.13
C ALA A 53 4.70 -19.17 -9.26
N GLU A 54 4.31 -19.01 -10.51
CA GLU A 54 5.24 -18.95 -11.65
C GLU A 54 6.11 -17.69 -11.60
N GLN A 55 5.50 -16.52 -11.36
CA GLN A 55 6.21 -15.25 -11.22
C GLN A 55 7.19 -15.28 -10.04
N GLN A 56 6.77 -15.88 -8.92
CA GLN A 56 7.62 -16.03 -7.74
C GLN A 56 8.77 -17.04 -7.96
N ARG A 57 8.62 -18.02 -8.85
CA ARG A 57 9.73 -18.90 -9.28
C ARG A 57 10.74 -18.19 -10.16
N ARG A 58 10.30 -17.24 -11.01
CA ARG A 58 11.20 -16.43 -11.85
C ARG A 58 12.09 -15.54 -10.98
N VAL A 59 11.51 -14.85 -10.02
CA VAL A 59 12.21 -13.93 -9.12
C VAL A 59 11.67 -14.08 -7.71
N LYS A 60 12.56 -14.11 -6.72
CA LYS A 60 12.14 -14.11 -5.30
C LYS A 60 11.42 -12.81 -4.96
N HIS A 61 10.24 -12.94 -4.33
CA HIS A 61 9.47 -11.82 -3.78
C HIS A 61 9.50 -11.88 -2.24
N TYR A 62 9.69 -10.73 -1.62
CA TYR A 62 9.40 -10.51 -0.21
C TYR A 62 8.02 -9.86 -0.06
N PHE A 63 7.35 -10.09 1.04
CA PHE A 63 6.03 -9.53 1.38
C PHE A 63 4.91 -9.93 0.40
N VAL A 64 4.87 -11.21 0.04
CA VAL A 64 3.78 -11.82 -0.72
C VAL A 64 3.30 -13.06 0.03
N GLY A 65 2.06 -13.05 0.50
CA GLY A 65 1.43 -14.19 1.18
C GLY A 65 2.17 -14.67 2.44
N ASN A 66 2.89 -13.80 3.12
CA ASN A 66 3.70 -14.12 4.29
C ASN A 66 3.08 -13.70 5.63
N HIS A 67 1.88 -13.17 5.60
CA HIS A 67 1.05 -12.83 6.75
C HIS A 67 -0.34 -13.42 6.60
N HIS A 68 -1.06 -13.56 7.73
CA HIS A 68 -2.47 -13.93 7.77
C HIS A 68 -3.34 -12.67 7.92
N ILE A 69 -4.60 -12.76 7.48
CA ILE A 69 -5.54 -11.62 7.53
C ILE A 69 -5.83 -11.12 8.95
N GLU A 70 -5.57 -11.93 9.97
CA GLU A 70 -5.67 -11.59 11.38
C GLU A 70 -4.45 -10.86 11.93
N ASP A 71 -3.32 -10.94 11.23
CA ASP A 71 -2.07 -10.35 11.70
C ASP A 71 -2.17 -8.83 11.68
N TYR A 72 -1.66 -8.22 12.74
CA TYR A 72 -1.43 -6.78 12.74
C TYR A 72 -0.15 -6.46 12.00
N TYR A 73 -0.27 -5.77 10.87
CA TYR A 73 0.89 -5.32 10.11
C TYR A 73 0.69 -3.89 9.63
N SER A 74 1.56 -2.99 10.07
CA SER A 74 1.49 -1.55 9.81
C SER A 74 2.54 -1.09 8.82
N ALA A 75 2.40 0.15 8.33
CA ALA A 75 3.42 0.76 7.49
C ALA A 75 4.77 0.94 8.23
N SER A 76 4.75 1.08 9.56
CA SER A 76 5.96 1.17 10.37
C SER A 76 6.70 -0.18 10.46
N LEU A 77 5.96 -1.27 10.66
CA LEU A 77 6.55 -2.61 10.62
C LEU A 77 7.11 -2.93 9.24
N TYR A 78 6.35 -2.57 8.20
CA TYR A 78 6.82 -2.72 6.82
C TYR A 78 8.11 -1.92 6.56
N GLU A 79 8.20 -0.67 7.02
CA GLU A 79 9.41 0.15 6.90
C GLU A 79 10.61 -0.58 7.52
N GLN A 80 10.48 -1.04 8.76
CA GLN A 80 11.55 -1.71 9.50
C GLN A 80 12.01 -2.99 8.78
N ASP A 81 11.07 -3.83 8.38
CA ASP A 81 11.38 -5.11 7.72
C ASP A 81 11.98 -4.89 6.33
N ALA A 82 11.46 -3.94 5.55
CA ALA A 82 11.99 -3.61 4.23
C ALA A 82 13.40 -3.01 4.32
N LEU A 83 13.65 -2.10 5.27
CA LEU A 83 14.98 -1.54 5.51
C LEU A 83 15.98 -2.63 5.91
N LYS A 84 15.57 -3.57 6.75
CA LYS A 84 16.41 -4.71 7.13
C LYS A 84 16.76 -5.58 5.92
N ILE A 85 15.80 -5.89 5.03
CA ILE A 85 16.07 -6.65 3.80
C ILE A 85 17.05 -5.91 2.90
N ILE A 86 16.91 -4.58 2.76
CA ILE A 86 17.82 -3.75 1.97
C ILE A 86 19.22 -3.76 2.58
N ASP A 87 19.33 -3.68 3.90
CA ASP A 87 20.61 -3.66 4.61
C ASP A 87 21.33 -5.02 4.53
N ASP A 88 20.63 -6.09 4.78
CA ASP A 88 21.15 -7.48 4.75
C ASP A 88 21.53 -7.94 3.32
N SER A 89 21.05 -7.25 2.28
CA SER A 89 21.35 -7.60 0.89
C SER A 89 22.83 -7.38 0.57
N LYS A 90 23.47 -8.38 -0.04
CA LYS A 90 24.83 -8.27 -0.57
C LYS A 90 24.90 -7.44 -1.86
N SER A 91 23.79 -7.23 -2.53
CA SER A 91 23.72 -6.41 -3.74
C SER A 91 23.81 -4.93 -3.39
N LYS A 92 24.47 -4.16 -4.25
CA LYS A 92 24.47 -2.69 -4.20
C LYS A 92 23.16 -2.08 -4.70
N VAL A 93 22.30 -2.89 -5.32
CA VAL A 93 21.01 -2.48 -5.86
C VAL A 93 19.92 -3.27 -5.14
N ALA A 94 18.87 -2.59 -4.70
CA ALA A 94 17.63 -3.19 -4.21
C ALA A 94 16.45 -2.70 -5.05
N LEU A 95 15.40 -3.51 -5.15
CA LEU A 95 14.21 -3.21 -5.96
C LEU A 95 12.95 -3.27 -5.11
N LEU A 96 12.29 -2.12 -4.97
CA LEU A 96 10.99 -1.95 -4.31
C LEU A 96 9.93 -1.74 -5.38
N SER A 97 8.85 -2.51 -5.36
CA SER A 97 7.77 -2.35 -6.33
C SER A 97 6.40 -2.52 -5.70
N GLY A 98 5.48 -1.62 -5.99
CA GLY A 98 4.12 -1.74 -5.50
C GLY A 98 3.21 -0.57 -5.81
N GLY A 99 1.99 -0.67 -5.27
CA GLY A 99 0.96 0.34 -5.42
C GLY A 99 0.54 1.02 -4.11
N SER A 100 1.02 0.55 -2.95
CA SER A 100 0.65 1.11 -1.65
C SER A 100 1.50 2.34 -1.34
N MET A 101 0.89 3.51 -1.52
CA MET A 101 1.52 4.82 -1.36
C MET A 101 2.23 4.96 -0.01
N MET A 102 1.55 4.57 1.07
CA MET A 102 2.11 4.65 2.43
C MET A 102 3.32 3.73 2.64
N TYR A 103 3.34 2.53 2.02
CA TYR A 103 4.48 1.63 2.13
C TYR A 103 5.71 2.17 1.40
N ILE A 104 5.49 2.72 0.20
CA ILE A 104 6.56 3.35 -0.59
C ILE A 104 7.11 4.59 0.13
N ASP A 105 6.23 5.47 0.62
CA ASP A 105 6.66 6.64 1.38
C ASP A 105 7.37 6.26 2.69
N ALA A 106 6.91 5.22 3.40
CA ALA A 106 7.55 4.72 4.61
C ALA A 106 9.01 4.32 4.34
N VAL A 107 9.28 3.55 3.28
CA VAL A 107 10.65 3.14 2.93
C VAL A 107 11.47 4.31 2.39
N CYS A 108 10.90 5.18 1.57
CA CYS A 108 11.65 6.26 0.91
C CYS A 108 11.90 7.48 1.81
N LYS A 109 10.87 7.88 2.56
CA LYS A 109 10.86 9.14 3.34
C LYS A 109 10.91 8.90 4.84
N GLY A 110 10.53 7.71 5.28
CA GLY A 110 10.26 7.42 6.68
C GLY A 110 8.84 7.81 7.09
N ILE A 111 8.40 7.22 8.17
CA ILE A 111 7.17 7.63 8.85
C ILE A 111 7.49 8.01 10.28
N ASP A 112 6.58 8.75 10.88
CA ASP A 112 6.70 9.15 12.27
C ASP A 112 6.72 7.94 13.20
N ASP A 113 7.50 8.01 14.28
CA ASP A 113 7.65 6.93 15.25
C ASP A 113 6.45 6.91 16.23
N ILE A 114 5.26 6.68 15.65
CA ILE A 114 4.02 6.55 16.41
C ILE A 114 3.98 5.16 17.04
N PRO A 115 3.77 5.05 18.36
CA PRO A 115 3.75 3.77 19.05
C PRO A 115 2.61 2.87 18.55
N THR A 116 2.86 1.57 18.51
CA THR A 116 1.81 0.58 18.21
C THR A 116 0.73 0.62 19.27
N ILE A 117 -0.52 0.77 18.84
CA ILE A 117 -1.67 0.88 19.73
C ILE A 117 -2.08 -0.50 20.25
N LEU A 118 -2.22 -0.61 21.56
CA LEU A 118 -2.69 -1.82 22.22
C LEU A 118 -4.13 -2.17 21.78
N PRO A 119 -4.43 -3.47 21.59
CA PRO A 119 -5.79 -3.91 21.21
C PRO A 119 -6.88 -3.39 22.14
N SER A 120 -6.62 -3.37 23.45
CA SER A 120 -7.57 -2.86 24.45
C SER A 120 -7.95 -1.39 24.25
N ILE A 121 -6.99 -0.54 23.87
CA ILE A 121 -7.26 0.88 23.57
C ILE A 121 -8.11 1.01 22.29
N ARG A 122 -7.84 0.20 21.27
CA ARG A 122 -8.63 0.19 20.03
C ARG A 122 -10.07 -0.24 20.28
N GLU A 123 -10.27 -1.30 21.05
CA GLU A 123 -11.60 -1.78 21.42
C GLU A 123 -12.38 -0.73 22.22
N GLU A 124 -11.73 -0.09 23.19
CA GLU A 124 -12.32 0.98 23.96
C GLU A 124 -12.72 2.16 23.07
N MET A 125 -11.85 2.60 22.15
CA MET A 125 -12.15 3.70 21.24
C MET A 125 -13.25 3.36 20.23
N LYS A 126 -13.31 2.10 19.77
CA LYS A 126 -14.40 1.61 18.92
C LYS A 126 -15.73 1.67 19.69
N ARG A 127 -15.76 1.14 20.90
CA ARG A 127 -16.96 1.16 21.78
C ARG A 127 -17.43 2.59 22.05
N ARG A 128 -16.49 3.50 22.35
CA ARG A 128 -16.83 4.91 22.59
C ARG A 128 -17.36 5.60 21.33
N LEU A 129 -16.78 5.35 20.18
CA LEU A 129 -17.28 5.88 18.90
C LEU A 129 -18.71 5.43 18.63
N GLU A 130 -19.03 4.16 18.89
CA GLU A 130 -20.37 3.59 18.71
C GLU A 130 -21.38 4.17 19.71
N ALA A 131 -20.98 4.40 20.96
CA ALA A 131 -21.87 4.89 22.03
C ALA A 131 -22.03 6.42 22.02
N GLU A 132 -20.96 7.17 21.78
CA GLU A 132 -20.92 8.64 21.96
C GLU A 132 -20.97 9.40 20.63
N GLY A 133 -20.63 8.73 19.52
CA GLY A 133 -20.60 9.30 18.17
C GLY A 133 -19.32 10.10 17.86
N LEU A 134 -19.14 10.39 16.57
CA LEU A 134 -17.93 11.06 16.07
C LEU A 134 -17.75 12.48 16.62
N GLN A 135 -18.85 13.21 16.87
CA GLN A 135 -18.78 14.59 17.37
C GLN A 135 -18.13 14.65 18.76
N GLU A 136 -18.48 13.73 19.66
CA GLU A 136 -17.89 13.67 20.99
C GLU A 136 -16.42 13.24 20.94
N MET A 137 -16.06 12.34 20.00
CA MET A 137 -14.67 12.00 19.74
C MET A 137 -13.87 13.22 19.26
N CYS A 138 -14.44 14.06 18.39
CA CYS A 138 -13.80 15.31 17.97
C CYS A 138 -13.66 16.30 19.13
N ASN A 139 -14.66 16.40 20.01
CA ASN A 139 -14.60 17.25 21.20
C ASN A 139 -13.51 16.78 22.18
N LEU A 140 -13.36 15.48 22.34
CA LEU A 140 -12.29 14.89 23.14
C LEU A 140 -10.91 15.18 22.54
N LEU A 141 -10.76 15.00 21.21
CA LEU A 141 -9.49 15.30 20.52
C LEU A 141 -9.12 16.78 20.67
N LYS A 142 -10.09 17.69 20.58
CA LYS A 142 -9.85 19.13 20.81
C LYS A 142 -9.27 19.43 22.20
N LYS A 143 -9.64 18.64 23.22
CA LYS A 143 -9.12 18.80 24.59
C LYS A 143 -7.72 18.19 24.75
N LEU A 144 -7.46 17.04 24.11
CA LEU A 144 -6.21 16.29 24.26
C LEU A 144 -5.10 16.77 23.32
N ASP A 145 -5.46 17.19 22.11
CA ASP A 145 -4.53 17.68 21.08
C ASP A 145 -5.21 18.76 20.22
N PRO A 146 -5.29 19.99 20.71
CA PRO A 146 -5.92 21.11 19.99
C PRO A 146 -5.27 21.38 18.64
N GLU A 147 -3.94 21.22 18.54
CA GLU A 147 -3.18 21.48 17.32
C GLU A 147 -3.55 20.47 16.22
N HIS A 148 -3.62 19.19 16.56
CA HIS A 148 -4.05 18.17 15.58
C HIS A 148 -5.52 18.33 15.21
N TRP A 149 -6.37 18.73 16.17
CA TRP A 149 -7.79 18.96 15.91
C TRP A 149 -8.06 20.06 14.86
N GLU A 150 -7.20 21.10 14.78
CA GLU A 150 -7.34 22.16 13.78
C GLU A 150 -7.05 21.67 12.35
N ILE A 151 -6.18 20.69 12.19
CA ILE A 151 -5.69 20.24 10.88
C ILE A 151 -6.32 18.91 10.41
N VAL A 152 -6.87 18.11 11.33
CA VAL A 152 -7.46 16.81 10.98
C VAL A 152 -8.79 16.98 10.25
N ASP A 153 -9.03 16.15 9.24
CA ASP A 153 -10.37 16.01 8.67
C ASP A 153 -11.30 15.36 9.70
N ARG A 154 -12.12 16.18 10.35
CA ARG A 154 -13.04 15.78 11.42
C ARG A 154 -14.17 14.86 10.96
N ASN A 155 -14.44 14.76 9.66
CA ASN A 155 -15.35 13.78 9.10
C ASN A 155 -14.69 12.40 8.92
N ASN A 156 -13.37 12.33 9.02
CA ASN A 156 -12.63 11.08 8.93
C ASN A 156 -12.48 10.45 10.31
N HIS A 157 -13.49 9.65 10.70
CA HIS A 157 -13.50 8.97 12.00
C HIS A 157 -12.21 8.18 12.29
N ARG A 158 -11.59 7.55 11.26
CA ARG A 158 -10.36 6.77 11.45
C ARG A 158 -9.18 7.64 11.88
N ARG A 159 -9.04 8.84 11.31
CA ARG A 159 -7.97 9.77 11.69
C ARG A 159 -8.19 10.35 13.08
N VAL A 160 -9.43 10.72 13.40
CA VAL A 160 -9.80 11.22 14.73
C VAL A 160 -9.54 10.15 15.79
N ILE A 161 -10.03 8.93 15.58
CA ILE A 161 -9.88 7.83 16.53
C ILE A 161 -8.41 7.46 16.69
N HIS A 162 -7.63 7.35 15.60
CA HIS A 162 -6.20 7.02 15.71
C HIS A 162 -5.42 8.06 16.53
N ALA A 163 -5.69 9.35 16.36
CA ALA A 163 -5.06 10.39 17.16
C ALA A 163 -5.45 10.26 18.65
N LEU A 164 -6.71 9.96 18.94
CA LEU A 164 -7.17 9.71 20.31
C LEU A 164 -6.52 8.47 20.93
N GLU A 165 -6.41 7.37 20.17
CA GLU A 165 -5.73 6.15 20.62
C GLU A 165 -4.29 6.45 21.08
N VAL A 166 -3.55 7.24 20.28
CA VAL A 166 -2.18 7.64 20.62
C VAL A 166 -2.18 8.52 21.87
N CYS A 167 -3.04 9.53 21.96
CA CYS A 167 -3.11 10.41 23.13
C CYS A 167 -3.43 9.64 24.41
N LEU A 168 -4.41 8.75 24.35
CA LEU A 168 -4.85 7.99 25.53
C LEU A 168 -3.82 6.94 25.99
N GLN A 169 -3.16 6.29 25.03
CA GLN A 169 -2.13 5.30 25.34
C GLN A 169 -0.89 5.92 25.94
N THR A 170 -0.46 7.07 25.41
CA THR A 170 0.86 7.63 25.71
C THR A 170 0.82 8.77 26.73
N GLY A 171 -0.36 9.38 26.95
CA GLY A 171 -0.49 10.62 27.71
C GLY A 171 0.13 11.85 27.03
N LYS A 172 0.54 11.73 25.76
CA LYS A 172 1.13 12.81 24.94
C LYS A 172 0.20 13.14 23.78
N THR A 173 0.34 14.35 23.22
CA THR A 173 -0.39 14.74 22.02
C THR A 173 0.05 13.90 20.80
N TYR A 174 -0.86 13.60 19.88
CA TYR A 174 -0.52 12.97 18.61
C TYR A 174 0.46 13.85 17.80
N THR A 175 0.26 15.18 17.87
CA THR A 175 1.14 16.18 17.25
C THR A 175 2.59 16.02 17.70
N SER A 176 2.86 15.68 18.96
CA SER A 176 4.22 15.50 19.48
C SER A 176 5.01 14.35 18.83
N PHE A 177 4.31 13.40 18.20
CA PHE A 177 4.92 12.30 17.44
C PHE A 177 5.10 12.63 15.96
N ARG A 178 4.50 13.72 15.47
CA ARG A 178 4.64 14.14 14.08
C ARG A 178 5.89 14.99 13.94
N SER A 179 6.85 14.46 13.19
CA SER A 179 8.09 15.20 12.93
C SER A 179 8.03 16.02 11.64
N ASP A 180 7.11 15.66 10.72
CA ASP A 180 7.02 16.17 9.34
C ASP A 180 8.39 16.21 8.62
N THR A 181 9.37 15.45 9.11
CA THR A 181 10.75 15.41 8.57
C THR A 181 10.95 14.14 7.74
N ILE A 182 11.61 14.31 6.60
CA ILE A 182 12.07 13.18 5.80
C ILE A 182 13.31 12.60 6.48
N LYS A 183 13.23 11.31 6.87
CA LYS A 183 14.37 10.58 7.45
C LYS A 183 15.44 10.38 6.38
N ASP A 184 16.68 10.71 6.67
CA ASP A 184 17.80 10.39 5.77
C ASP A 184 17.96 8.86 5.66
N ARG A 185 18.08 8.37 4.42
CA ARG A 185 18.24 6.94 4.13
C ARG A 185 19.68 6.61 3.82
N PRO A 186 20.20 5.46 4.27
CA PRO A 186 21.60 5.08 4.02
C PRO A 186 21.84 4.61 2.57
N PHE A 187 20.91 4.87 1.66
CA PHE A 187 20.98 4.50 0.24
C PHE A 187 20.46 5.63 -0.65
N ASN A 188 20.89 5.61 -1.91
CA ASN A 188 20.32 6.48 -2.94
C ASN A 188 18.96 5.93 -3.38
N ILE A 189 18.08 6.78 -3.91
CA ILE A 189 16.75 6.39 -4.35
C ILE A 189 16.53 6.81 -5.80
N ILE A 190 16.21 5.85 -6.67
CA ILE A 190 15.80 6.11 -8.06
C ILE A 190 14.31 5.77 -8.16
N LYS A 191 13.48 6.77 -8.46
CA LYS A 191 12.03 6.61 -8.54
C LYS A 191 11.55 6.55 -9.97
N ILE A 192 10.85 5.45 -10.31
CA ILE A 192 10.27 5.18 -11.62
C ILE A 192 8.76 5.05 -11.46
N GLY A 193 8.03 5.89 -12.16
CA GLY A 193 6.58 5.81 -12.27
C GLY A 193 6.18 5.13 -13.58
N LEU A 194 5.31 4.16 -13.52
CA LEU A 194 4.72 3.55 -14.72
C LEU A 194 3.33 4.13 -14.96
N ASN A 195 3.06 4.52 -16.20
CA ASN A 195 1.75 5.02 -16.60
C ASN A 195 1.40 4.58 -18.02
N ARG A 196 0.10 4.52 -18.30
CA ARG A 196 -0.49 4.27 -19.64
C ARG A 196 -1.55 5.33 -19.89
N ASP A 197 -2.01 5.40 -21.12
CA ASP A 197 -3.18 6.21 -21.44
C ASP A 197 -4.38 5.78 -20.59
N ARG A 198 -5.22 6.74 -20.29
CA ARG A 198 -6.36 6.55 -19.37
C ARG A 198 -7.30 5.46 -19.80
N ASP A 199 -7.64 5.45 -21.09
CA ASP A 199 -8.63 4.51 -21.62
C ASP A 199 -8.06 3.09 -21.66
N GLU A 200 -6.79 2.94 -22.04
CA GLU A 200 -6.07 1.69 -21.97
C GLU A 200 -5.99 1.16 -20.53
N LEU A 201 -5.62 2.02 -19.58
CA LEU A 201 -5.56 1.66 -18.17
C LEU A 201 -6.92 1.17 -17.64
N TYR A 202 -8.01 1.84 -18.03
CA TYR A 202 -9.35 1.49 -17.58
C TYR A 202 -9.83 0.16 -18.17
N GLU A 203 -9.54 -0.08 -19.45
CA GLU A 203 -9.85 -1.35 -20.09
C GLU A 203 -9.09 -2.51 -19.41
N ARG A 204 -7.81 -2.35 -19.17
CA ARG A 204 -6.99 -3.34 -18.43
C ARG A 204 -7.51 -3.59 -17.02
N ILE A 205 -7.96 -2.56 -16.32
CA ILE A 205 -8.60 -2.72 -15.00
C ILE A 205 -9.87 -3.55 -15.12
N ASN A 206 -10.73 -3.28 -16.11
CA ASN A 206 -11.97 -4.01 -16.30
C ASN A 206 -11.73 -5.49 -16.63
N GLN A 207 -10.83 -5.76 -17.57
CA GLN A 207 -10.44 -7.12 -17.97
C GLN A 207 -9.82 -7.89 -16.79
N ARG A 208 -8.99 -7.24 -15.99
CA ARG A 208 -8.38 -7.85 -14.80
C ARG A 208 -9.43 -8.26 -13.77
N VAL A 209 -10.49 -7.47 -13.56
CA VAL A 209 -11.57 -7.83 -12.65
C VAL A 209 -12.29 -9.10 -13.15
N VAL A 210 -12.56 -9.21 -14.45
CA VAL A 210 -13.14 -10.42 -15.03
C VAL A 210 -12.22 -11.63 -14.82
N ALA A 211 -10.93 -11.48 -15.14
CA ALA A 211 -9.96 -12.56 -14.92
C ALA A 211 -9.83 -13.01 -13.45
N MET A 212 -9.98 -12.09 -12.49
CA MET A 212 -10.02 -12.44 -11.07
C MET A 212 -11.25 -13.26 -10.70
N LEU A 213 -12.41 -12.93 -11.26
CA LEU A 213 -13.65 -13.69 -11.04
C LEU A 213 -13.54 -15.08 -11.64
N ASP A 214 -13.03 -15.21 -12.86
CA ASP A 214 -12.77 -16.49 -13.54
C ASP A 214 -11.76 -17.36 -12.77
N ALA A 215 -10.81 -16.72 -12.07
CA ALA A 215 -9.85 -17.39 -11.20
C ALA A 215 -10.43 -17.82 -9.83
N GLY A 216 -11.69 -17.53 -9.54
CA GLY A 216 -12.36 -17.96 -8.30
C GLY A 216 -12.38 -16.91 -7.18
N MET A 217 -12.34 -15.62 -7.50
CA MET A 217 -12.37 -14.56 -6.50
C MET A 217 -13.62 -14.59 -5.61
N VAL A 218 -14.77 -15.05 -6.13
CA VAL A 218 -16.00 -15.20 -5.33
C VAL A 218 -15.82 -16.27 -4.25
N ASP A 219 -15.23 -17.42 -4.61
CA ASP A 219 -14.97 -18.50 -3.65
C ASP A 219 -13.91 -18.08 -2.62
N GLU A 220 -12.91 -17.29 -3.04
CA GLU A 220 -11.94 -16.71 -2.12
C GLU A 220 -12.61 -15.75 -1.13
N ALA A 221 -13.50 -14.88 -1.62
CA ALA A 221 -14.27 -13.96 -0.78
C ALA A 221 -15.19 -14.72 0.20
N LEU A 222 -15.85 -15.78 -0.25
CA LEU A 222 -16.71 -16.62 0.60
C LEU A 222 -15.91 -17.26 1.75
N LYS A 223 -14.71 -17.75 1.51
CA LYS A 223 -13.85 -18.36 2.55
C LYS A 223 -13.49 -17.38 3.66
N VAL A 224 -13.23 -16.11 3.31
CA VAL A 224 -12.85 -15.08 4.29
C VAL A 224 -14.04 -14.28 4.83
N TYR A 225 -15.24 -14.50 4.29
CA TYR A 225 -16.47 -13.79 4.67
C TYR A 225 -16.79 -13.82 6.18
N PRO A 226 -16.58 -14.93 6.93
CA PRO A 226 -16.78 -14.93 8.38
C PRO A 226 -15.92 -13.91 9.14
N LYS A 227 -14.83 -13.42 8.52
CA LYS A 227 -13.87 -12.48 9.07
C LYS A 227 -13.94 -11.09 8.40
N ARG A 228 -15.05 -10.79 7.70
CA ARG A 228 -15.20 -9.60 6.84
C ARG A 228 -14.95 -8.25 7.53
N GLU A 229 -15.04 -8.22 8.86
CA GLU A 229 -14.77 -7.01 9.66
C GLU A 229 -13.27 -6.69 9.82
N LEU A 230 -12.38 -7.62 9.47
CA LEU A 230 -10.95 -7.41 9.58
C LEU A 230 -10.46 -6.31 8.63
N ASN A 231 -9.51 -5.51 9.11
CA ASN A 231 -8.95 -4.42 8.30
C ASN A 231 -8.28 -4.92 7.00
N ALA A 232 -7.72 -6.10 7.00
CA ALA A 232 -7.13 -6.74 5.82
C ALA A 232 -8.14 -6.84 4.66
N LEU A 233 -9.42 -7.10 4.97
CA LEU A 233 -10.52 -7.28 4.02
C LEU A 233 -11.24 -5.97 3.66
N ASN A 234 -10.89 -4.87 4.32
CA ASN A 234 -11.41 -3.54 3.99
C ASN A 234 -10.74 -2.99 2.72
N THR A 235 -10.94 -3.64 1.58
CA THR A 235 -10.34 -3.29 0.29
C THR A 235 -11.32 -3.49 -0.85
N VAL A 236 -11.05 -2.87 -1.99
CA VAL A 236 -11.85 -3.03 -3.21
C VAL A 236 -11.83 -4.49 -3.65
N GLY A 237 -12.96 -4.98 -4.07
CA GLY A 237 -13.19 -6.36 -4.45
C GLY A 237 -13.94 -7.12 -3.37
N TYR A 238 -13.39 -7.21 -2.17
CA TYR A 238 -14.01 -7.96 -1.06
C TYR A 238 -15.25 -7.27 -0.51
N LYS A 239 -15.21 -5.96 -0.32
CA LYS A 239 -16.38 -5.21 0.17
C LYS A 239 -17.61 -5.38 -0.73
N GLU A 240 -17.40 -5.26 -2.01
CA GLU A 240 -18.46 -5.37 -3.00
C GLU A 240 -18.98 -6.82 -3.08
N LEU A 241 -18.09 -7.81 -2.97
CA LEU A 241 -18.50 -9.21 -2.93
C LEU A 241 -19.19 -9.55 -1.60
N PHE A 242 -18.84 -8.93 -0.48
CA PHE A 242 -19.55 -9.11 0.78
C PHE A 242 -20.97 -8.53 0.71
N GLU A 243 -21.18 -7.37 0.07
CA GLU A 243 -22.53 -6.85 -0.20
C GLU A 243 -23.36 -7.84 -1.04
N TYR A 244 -22.74 -8.52 -2.03
CA TYR A 244 -23.38 -9.56 -2.81
C TYR A 244 -23.69 -10.80 -1.95
N LEU A 245 -22.78 -11.26 -1.11
CA LEU A 245 -22.99 -12.41 -0.22
C LEU A 245 -24.05 -12.13 0.86
N ASP A 246 -24.21 -10.86 1.27
CA ASP A 246 -25.29 -10.41 2.16
C ASP A 246 -26.65 -10.28 1.43
N GLY A 247 -26.71 -10.49 0.12
CA GLY A 247 -27.93 -10.34 -0.70
C GLY A 247 -28.37 -8.90 -0.93
N LEU A 248 -27.48 -7.93 -0.68
CA LEU A 248 -27.76 -6.50 -0.83
C LEU A 248 -27.60 -5.99 -2.27
N THR A 249 -26.93 -6.76 -3.12
CA THR A 249 -26.66 -6.41 -4.52
C THR A 249 -26.56 -7.68 -5.37
N THR A 250 -26.71 -7.57 -6.68
CA THR A 250 -26.49 -8.67 -7.62
C THR A 250 -24.98 -8.81 -7.91
N ILE A 251 -24.58 -9.97 -8.45
CA ILE A 251 -23.18 -10.19 -8.84
C ILE A 251 -22.73 -9.19 -9.92
N ASP A 252 -23.58 -8.87 -10.90
CA ASP A 252 -23.27 -7.92 -11.96
C ASP A 252 -23.06 -6.51 -11.40
N GLU A 253 -23.88 -6.10 -10.43
CA GLU A 253 -23.70 -4.83 -9.74
C GLU A 253 -22.42 -4.81 -8.91
N ALA A 254 -22.07 -5.90 -8.24
CA ALA A 254 -20.81 -6.03 -7.51
C ALA A 254 -19.61 -5.90 -8.45
N ILE A 255 -19.62 -6.58 -9.60
CA ILE A 255 -18.60 -6.50 -10.63
C ILE A 255 -18.42 -5.05 -11.11
N PHE A 256 -19.52 -4.39 -11.48
CA PHE A 256 -19.50 -3.00 -11.91
C PHE A 256 -18.91 -2.06 -10.84
N LYS A 257 -19.29 -2.25 -9.58
CA LYS A 257 -18.75 -1.50 -8.44
C LYS A 257 -17.25 -1.76 -8.27
N ILE A 258 -16.79 -3.00 -8.35
CA ILE A 258 -15.36 -3.37 -8.25
C ILE A 258 -14.56 -2.66 -9.34
N GLN A 259 -14.99 -2.74 -10.59
CA GLN A 259 -14.35 -2.04 -11.71
C GLN A 259 -14.27 -0.52 -11.47
N SER A 260 -15.40 0.08 -11.09
CA SER A 260 -15.51 1.52 -10.84
C SER A 260 -14.61 1.97 -9.68
N ASN A 261 -14.63 1.24 -8.56
CA ASN A 261 -13.83 1.54 -7.38
C ASN A 261 -12.34 1.30 -7.62
N THR A 262 -11.97 0.29 -8.42
CA THR A 262 -10.59 0.07 -8.85
C THR A 262 -10.07 1.22 -9.72
N ARG A 263 -10.87 1.73 -10.67
CA ARG A 263 -10.53 2.92 -11.45
C ARG A 263 -10.38 4.17 -10.57
N ARG A 264 -11.23 4.33 -9.53
CA ARG A 264 -11.08 5.42 -8.54
C ARG A 264 -9.80 5.29 -7.75
N TYR A 265 -9.45 4.08 -7.34
CA TYR A 265 -8.21 3.81 -6.62
C TYR A 265 -6.97 4.10 -7.48
N ALA A 266 -6.97 3.66 -8.74
CA ALA A 266 -5.91 3.97 -9.70
C ALA A 266 -5.69 5.49 -9.86
N ARG A 267 -6.78 6.28 -9.94
CA ARG A 267 -6.69 7.76 -9.98
C ARG A 267 -6.08 8.33 -8.70
N LYS A 268 -6.46 7.82 -7.53
CA LYS A 268 -5.86 8.25 -6.24
C LYS A 268 -4.37 8.00 -6.21
N GLN A 269 -3.94 6.82 -6.68
CA GLN A 269 -2.51 6.49 -6.77
C GLN A 269 -1.78 7.45 -7.70
N LEU A 270 -2.30 7.71 -8.91
CA LEU A 270 -1.69 8.67 -9.85
C LEU A 270 -1.63 10.08 -9.27
N THR A 271 -2.69 10.54 -8.62
CA THR A 271 -2.71 11.87 -7.97
C THR A 271 -1.66 11.97 -6.86
N TRP A 272 -1.44 10.88 -6.12
CA TRP A 272 -0.42 10.83 -5.07
C TRP A 272 0.98 10.89 -5.67
N TYR A 273 1.28 9.98 -6.60
CA TYR A 273 2.64 9.88 -7.16
C TYR A 273 3.03 11.06 -8.03
N LYS A 274 2.09 11.73 -8.71
CA LYS A 274 2.36 12.95 -9.50
C LYS A 274 2.80 14.15 -8.66
N LYS A 275 2.61 14.13 -7.34
CA LYS A 275 3.13 15.17 -6.44
C LYS A 275 4.63 15.01 -6.17
N ASP A 276 5.18 13.84 -6.40
CA ASP A 276 6.60 13.56 -6.21
C ASP A 276 7.35 13.89 -7.51
N VAL A 277 8.07 15.00 -7.51
CA VAL A 277 8.80 15.53 -8.67
C VAL A 277 10.00 14.67 -9.07
N ASP A 278 10.49 13.83 -8.15
CA ASP A 278 11.63 12.95 -8.40
C ASP A 278 11.24 11.70 -9.21
N ILE A 279 9.95 11.46 -9.43
CA ILE A 279 9.48 10.31 -10.19
C ILE A 279 9.65 10.56 -11.68
N LYS A 280 10.50 9.76 -12.35
CA LYS A 280 10.58 9.70 -13.81
C LYS A 280 9.53 8.73 -14.35
N TRP A 281 8.67 9.22 -15.23
CA TRP A 281 7.55 8.45 -15.76
C TRP A 281 7.92 7.76 -17.07
N PHE A 282 7.49 6.48 -17.20
CA PHE A 282 7.69 5.64 -18.37
C PHE A 282 6.42 4.86 -18.72
N HIS A 283 6.33 4.44 -19.98
CA HIS A 283 5.38 3.40 -20.36
C HIS A 283 5.92 2.03 -19.88
N PRO A 284 5.09 1.16 -19.29
CA PRO A 284 5.57 -0.11 -18.73
C PRO A 284 6.19 -1.07 -19.77
N ASP A 285 5.87 -0.92 -21.05
CA ASP A 285 6.43 -1.75 -22.13
C ASP A 285 7.81 -1.25 -22.62
N ASN A 286 8.25 -0.06 -22.17
CA ASN A 286 9.54 0.53 -22.56
C ASN A 286 10.67 0.09 -21.60
N ILE A 287 10.83 -1.21 -21.40
CA ILE A 287 11.82 -1.76 -20.45
C ILE A 287 13.26 -1.35 -20.77
N GLU A 288 13.63 -1.33 -22.04
CA GLU A 288 14.98 -0.93 -22.44
C GLU A 288 15.32 0.51 -22.04
N GLU A 289 14.35 1.42 -22.18
CA GLU A 289 14.50 2.81 -21.76
C GLU A 289 14.63 2.93 -20.24
N ILE A 290 13.83 2.17 -19.49
CA ILE A 290 13.90 2.10 -18.02
C ILE A 290 15.28 1.58 -17.59
N LEU A 291 15.77 0.51 -18.19
CA LEU A 291 17.07 -0.07 -17.88
C LEU A 291 18.23 0.86 -18.28
N LYS A 292 18.12 1.59 -19.37
CA LYS A 292 19.09 2.63 -19.74
C LYS A 292 19.13 3.75 -18.71
N TYR A 293 17.96 4.23 -18.30
CA TYR A 293 17.85 5.29 -17.28
C TYR A 293 18.45 4.86 -15.93
N THR A 294 18.07 3.67 -15.45
CA THR A 294 18.59 3.17 -14.16
C THR A 294 20.11 2.94 -14.22
N ARG A 295 20.65 2.37 -15.31
CA ARG A 295 22.10 2.21 -15.50
C ARG A 295 22.85 3.53 -15.42
N THR A 296 22.36 4.55 -16.10
CA THR A 296 22.99 5.89 -16.08
C THR A 296 23.09 6.45 -14.67
N LEU A 297 22.01 6.33 -13.87
CA LEU A 297 22.02 6.83 -12.51
C LEU A 297 22.82 5.96 -11.54
N LEU A 298 22.90 4.65 -11.77
CA LEU A 298 23.74 3.74 -10.97
C LEU A 298 25.24 3.99 -11.19
N GLN A 299 25.63 4.44 -12.39
CA GLN A 299 27.02 4.78 -12.70
C GLN A 299 27.42 6.16 -12.19
N ASN A 300 26.46 7.10 -12.06
CA ASN A 300 26.68 8.47 -11.62
C ASN A 300 25.72 8.84 -10.47
N PRO A 301 25.93 8.30 -9.26
CA PRO A 301 25.00 8.49 -8.13
C PRO A 301 25.00 9.90 -7.51
N SER A 302 25.68 10.86 -8.10
CA SER A 302 25.88 12.20 -7.55
C SER A 302 25.18 13.33 -8.36
N ASN A 303 24.23 12.99 -9.25
CA ASN A 303 23.43 14.00 -9.96
C ASN A 303 21.98 13.99 -9.50
#